data_06e621e3315de97d6de4cd13d2edd849
#
_entry.id   06e621e3315de97d6de4cd13d2edd849
#
_cell.length_a   1.000
_cell.length_b   1.000
_cell.length_c   1.000
_cell.angle_alpha   90.00
_cell.angle_beta   90.00
_cell.angle_gamma   90.00
#
_symmetry.space_group_name_H-M   'P 1'
#
loop_
_entity.id
_entity.type
_entity.pdbx_description
1 polymer ?
#
loop_
_entity_poly.entity_id
_entity_poly.type
_entity_poly.pdbx_seq_one_letter_code
_entity_poly.pdbx_strand_id
1 'polypeptide(L)'
;PAMDEDLTEEQRDDIATAAAALRAEEIALTCVRQPECACARDDRADDVILSRRFGVPLMLLLLAGVFYITLFGANVPSEWLSTHLLALGTPFAGALAKLGLPPFFVSVLTDGLWRVLATVVSVMLPPMAIFFPLFTLLEDAGYLPRVAFQLDHAFQCARASGKQSLTMCMGFGCNACGVSGCRIIDSPRERLIA
;
A
#
# COMPACT_ATOMS: atom_id res chain seq x y z
N PRO A 1 0.71 44.91 9.12
CA PRO A 1 -0.39 44.53 10.04
C PRO A 1 -1.76 44.60 9.39
N ALA A 2 -1.91 44.94 8.12
CA ALA A 2 -3.21 45.14 7.45
C ALA A 2 -3.45 44.16 6.27
N MET A 3 -2.65 43.13 6.10
CA MET A 3 -2.75 42.17 4.99
C MET A 3 -3.23 40.77 5.42
N ASP A 4 -3.54 40.58 6.69
CA ASP A 4 -3.87 39.26 7.27
C ASP A 4 -5.39 38.98 7.39
N GLU A 5 -6.24 39.93 7.06
CA GLU A 5 -7.68 39.82 7.35
C GLU A 5 -8.52 39.18 6.24
N ASP A 6 -7.98 38.99 5.02
CA ASP A 6 -8.72 38.46 3.87
C ASP A 6 -8.26 37.05 3.39
N LEU A 7 -7.32 36.40 4.09
CA LEU A 7 -6.86 35.07 3.72
C LEU A 7 -7.79 33.99 4.29
N THR A 8 -8.25 33.08 3.44
CA THR A 8 -8.97 31.88 3.89
C THR A 8 -8.06 30.99 4.75
N GLU A 9 -8.64 30.18 5.66
CA GLU A 9 -7.88 29.28 6.53
C GLU A 9 -6.92 28.37 5.71
N GLU A 10 -7.37 27.89 4.55
CA GLU A 10 -6.58 27.07 3.62
C GLU A 10 -5.35 27.82 3.10
N GLN A 11 -5.48 29.10 2.76
CA GLN A 11 -4.34 29.93 2.32
C GLN A 11 -3.36 30.24 3.46
N ARG A 12 -3.83 30.35 4.69
CA ARG A 12 -2.96 30.54 5.86
C ARG A 12 -2.14 29.28 6.15
N ASP A 13 -2.74 28.11 6.03
CA ASP A 13 -2.06 26.82 6.20
C ASP A 13 -1.01 26.57 5.10
N ASP A 14 -1.34 26.92 3.86
CA ASP A 14 -0.38 26.85 2.75
C ASP A 14 0.82 27.78 2.95
N ILE A 15 0.59 29.01 3.40
CA ILE A 15 1.67 29.95 3.69
C ILE A 15 2.51 29.47 4.89
N ALA A 16 1.86 28.95 5.92
CA ALA A 16 2.55 28.43 7.10
C ALA A 16 3.41 27.22 6.77
N THR A 17 2.90 26.28 5.96
CA THR A 17 3.64 25.11 5.50
C THR A 17 4.80 25.48 4.58
N ALA A 18 4.62 26.43 3.67
CA ALA A 18 5.68 26.95 2.82
C ALA A 18 6.79 27.65 3.64
N ALA A 19 6.40 28.47 4.62
CA ALA A 19 7.35 29.13 5.52
C ALA A 19 8.13 28.13 6.40
N ALA A 20 7.45 27.09 6.88
CA ALA A 20 8.09 26.00 7.63
C ALA A 20 9.07 25.20 6.78
N ALA A 21 8.74 24.94 5.52
CA ALA A 21 9.61 24.24 4.57
C ALA A 21 10.89 25.05 4.28
N LEU A 22 10.76 26.35 4.00
CA LEU A 22 11.91 27.25 3.79
C LEU A 22 12.82 27.32 5.02
N ARG A 23 12.22 27.35 6.22
CA ARG A 23 12.99 27.37 7.47
C ARG A 23 13.71 26.04 7.72
N ALA A 24 13.09 24.93 7.38
CA ALA A 24 13.69 23.60 7.47
C ALA A 24 14.89 23.48 6.49
N GLU A 25 14.76 24.00 5.29
CA GLU A 25 15.83 24.04 4.29
C GLU A 25 17.02 24.88 4.76
N GLU A 26 16.78 26.06 5.34
CA GLU A 26 17.83 26.91 5.91
C GLU A 26 18.57 26.22 7.06
N ILE A 27 17.85 25.51 7.93
CA ILE A 27 18.42 24.71 9.02
C ILE A 27 19.21 23.53 8.45
N ALA A 28 18.71 22.85 7.45
CA ALA A 28 19.38 21.73 6.80
C ALA A 28 20.70 22.15 6.16
N LEU A 29 20.72 23.25 5.44
CA LEU A 29 21.92 23.81 4.84
C LEU A 29 23.01 24.19 5.86
N THR A 30 22.60 24.59 7.08
CA THR A 30 23.50 25.03 8.13
C THR A 30 24.03 23.88 9.00
N CYS A 31 23.18 22.87 9.26
CA CYS A 31 23.44 21.82 10.25
C CYS A 31 23.79 20.46 9.64
N VAL A 32 23.34 20.17 8.41
CA VAL A 32 23.53 18.87 7.77
C VAL A 32 24.75 18.88 6.85
N ARG A 33 25.79 18.14 7.23
CA ARG A 33 26.94 17.85 6.35
C ARG A 33 26.65 16.55 5.60
N GLN A 34 26.19 16.66 4.38
CA GLN A 34 26.04 15.49 3.51
C GLN A 34 27.38 15.12 2.89
N PRO A 35 27.79 13.84 2.91
CA PRO A 35 28.95 13.39 2.14
C PRO A 35 28.62 13.46 0.64
N GLU A 36 29.43 14.18 -0.11
CA GLU A 36 29.24 14.44 -1.56
C GLU A 36 29.08 13.17 -2.43
N CYS A 37 29.47 12.02 -1.91
CA CYS A 37 29.46 10.75 -2.65
C CYS A 37 28.14 9.97 -2.56
N ALA A 38 27.29 10.24 -1.56
CA ALA A 38 26.02 9.54 -1.39
C ALA A 38 24.93 10.10 -2.33
N CYS A 39 24.92 11.42 -2.52
CA CYS A 39 23.93 12.09 -3.37
C CYS A 39 24.05 11.75 -4.86
N ALA A 40 25.29 11.63 -5.38
CA ALA A 40 25.50 11.42 -6.82
C ALA A 40 24.95 10.11 -7.40
N ARG A 41 24.68 9.13 -6.56
CA ARG A 41 24.12 7.84 -6.98
C ARG A 41 22.60 7.84 -6.89
N ASP A 42 22.05 8.52 -5.90
CA ASP A 42 20.61 8.72 -5.75
C ASP A 42 20.09 9.70 -6.81
N ASP A 43 20.84 10.79 -7.09
CA ASP A 43 20.50 11.77 -8.13
C ASP A 43 20.40 11.13 -9.53
N ARG A 44 21.30 10.19 -9.86
CA ARG A 44 21.22 9.45 -11.14
C ARG A 44 20.02 8.50 -11.22
N ALA A 45 19.67 7.86 -10.11
CA ALA A 45 18.49 7.02 -10.05
C ALA A 45 17.22 7.87 -10.17
N ASP A 46 17.23 9.03 -9.52
CA ASP A 46 16.12 9.98 -9.57
C ASP A 46 15.94 10.59 -10.97
N ASP A 47 17.01 10.96 -11.66
CA ASP A 47 16.96 11.46 -13.04
C ASP A 47 16.30 10.46 -14.01
N VAL A 48 16.53 9.16 -13.82
CA VAL A 48 15.93 8.10 -14.66
C VAL A 48 14.48 7.85 -14.25
N ILE A 49 14.21 7.77 -12.95
CA ILE A 49 12.88 7.43 -12.41
C ILE A 49 11.91 8.60 -12.57
N LEU A 50 12.37 9.85 -12.34
CA LEU A 50 11.56 11.06 -12.52
C LEU A 50 11.47 11.54 -13.97
N SER A 51 12.16 10.90 -14.90
CA SER A 51 12.07 11.25 -16.32
C SER A 51 10.64 11.10 -16.83
N ARG A 52 10.08 12.17 -17.38
CA ARG A 52 8.68 12.23 -17.85
C ARG A 52 8.32 11.20 -18.93
N ARG A 53 9.33 10.68 -19.67
CA ARG A 53 9.14 9.67 -20.72
C ARG A 53 9.36 8.23 -20.25
N PHE A 54 10.31 8.02 -19.35
CA PHE A 54 10.70 6.68 -18.88
C PHE A 54 10.13 6.34 -17.51
N GLY A 55 9.80 7.33 -16.70
CA GLY A 55 9.33 7.11 -15.33
C GLY A 55 7.97 6.43 -15.28
N VAL A 56 6.99 6.88 -16.09
CA VAL A 56 5.65 6.25 -16.10
C VAL A 56 5.69 4.79 -16.56
N PRO A 57 6.33 4.43 -17.71
CA PRO A 57 6.42 3.03 -18.11
C PRO A 57 7.24 2.17 -17.14
N LEU A 58 8.29 2.72 -16.54
CA LEU A 58 9.08 2.03 -15.51
C LEU A 58 8.24 1.75 -14.26
N MET A 59 7.44 2.73 -13.84
CA MET A 59 6.51 2.60 -12.73
C MET A 59 5.48 1.50 -12.97
N LEU A 60 4.87 1.47 -14.16
CA LEU A 60 3.91 0.45 -14.54
C LEU A 60 4.56 -0.94 -14.63
N LEU A 61 5.77 -1.03 -15.17
CA LEU A 61 6.51 -2.27 -15.26
C LEU A 61 6.85 -2.83 -13.88
N LEU A 62 7.26 -1.97 -12.95
CA LEU A 62 7.59 -2.38 -11.59
C LEU A 62 6.33 -2.82 -10.84
N LEU A 63 5.22 -2.06 -10.97
CA LEU A 63 3.92 -2.44 -10.41
C LEU A 63 3.45 -3.79 -10.98
N ALA A 64 3.51 -3.97 -12.30
CA ALA A 64 3.17 -5.24 -12.94
C ALA A 64 4.08 -6.38 -12.47
N GLY A 65 5.36 -6.12 -12.26
CA GLY A 65 6.32 -7.07 -11.70
C GLY A 65 5.95 -7.52 -10.29
N VAL A 66 5.58 -6.58 -9.42
CA VAL A 66 5.11 -6.89 -8.06
C VAL A 66 3.85 -7.76 -8.09
N PHE A 67 2.87 -7.40 -8.92
CA PHE A 67 1.67 -8.20 -9.09
C PHE A 67 1.97 -9.59 -9.66
N TYR A 68 2.84 -9.68 -10.65
CA TYR A 68 3.25 -10.95 -11.25
C TYR A 68 3.91 -11.87 -10.22
N ILE A 69 4.89 -11.37 -9.47
CA ILE A 69 5.58 -12.13 -8.41
C ILE A 69 4.59 -12.56 -7.33
N THR A 70 3.69 -11.68 -6.93
CA THR A 70 2.69 -11.98 -5.90
C THR A 70 1.73 -13.06 -6.36
N LEU A 71 1.19 -12.98 -7.58
CA LEU A 71 0.22 -13.94 -8.10
C LEU A 71 0.86 -15.30 -8.36
N PHE A 72 2.00 -15.33 -9.06
CA PHE A 72 2.68 -16.59 -9.36
C PHE A 72 3.33 -17.20 -8.12
N GLY A 73 3.96 -16.39 -7.28
CA GLY A 73 4.61 -16.84 -6.06
C GLY A 73 3.62 -17.38 -5.02
N ALA A 74 2.39 -16.85 -4.99
CA ALA A 74 1.37 -17.28 -4.05
C ALA A 74 0.66 -18.58 -4.45
N ASN A 75 0.60 -18.93 -5.73
CA ASN A 75 -0.15 -20.10 -6.20
C ASN A 75 0.36 -21.41 -5.58
N VAL A 76 1.66 -21.64 -5.61
CA VAL A 76 2.26 -22.88 -5.09
C VAL A 76 2.01 -23.06 -3.58
N PRO A 77 2.33 -22.07 -2.72
CA PRO A 77 2.07 -22.22 -1.29
C PRO A 77 0.56 -22.22 -0.97
N SER A 78 -0.27 -21.56 -1.78
CA SER A 78 -1.73 -21.57 -1.61
C SER A 78 -2.32 -22.96 -1.87
N GLU A 79 -1.94 -23.63 -2.95
CA GLU A 79 -2.39 -25.00 -3.25
C GLU A 79 -1.90 -26.00 -2.20
N TRP A 80 -0.63 -25.88 -1.79
CA TRP A 80 -0.08 -26.73 -0.74
C TRP A 80 -0.86 -26.55 0.58
N LEU A 81 -1.07 -25.30 0.98
CA LEU A 81 -1.79 -24.98 2.22
C LEU A 81 -3.25 -25.43 2.16
N SER A 82 -3.92 -25.22 1.04
CA SER A 82 -5.30 -25.66 0.80
C SER A 82 -5.45 -27.17 0.95
N THR A 83 -4.54 -27.93 0.31
CA THR A 83 -4.57 -29.40 0.36
C THR A 83 -4.39 -29.91 1.80
N HIS A 84 -3.45 -29.35 2.55
CA HIS A 84 -3.18 -29.77 3.93
C HIS A 84 -4.28 -29.36 4.91
N LEU A 85 -4.78 -28.14 4.80
CA LEU A 85 -5.84 -27.64 5.68
C LEU A 85 -7.18 -28.37 5.43
N LEU A 86 -7.52 -28.67 4.18
CA LEU A 86 -8.71 -29.42 3.86
C LEU A 86 -8.59 -30.88 4.28
N ALA A 87 -7.39 -31.49 4.15
CA ALA A 87 -7.13 -32.85 4.62
C ALA A 87 -7.30 -32.99 6.14
N LEU A 88 -6.96 -31.95 6.92
CA LEU A 88 -7.19 -31.90 8.36
C LEU A 88 -8.68 -31.87 8.77
N GLY A 89 -9.56 -31.52 7.86
CA GLY A 89 -11.01 -31.54 8.10
C GLY A 89 -11.58 -32.94 8.36
N THR A 90 -11.03 -33.96 7.71
CA THR A 90 -11.49 -35.35 7.89
C THR A 90 -11.22 -35.93 9.29
N PRO A 91 -10.01 -35.82 9.88
CA PRO A 91 -9.78 -36.23 11.26
C PRO A 91 -10.55 -35.37 12.28
N PHE A 92 -10.73 -34.10 11.97
CA PHE A 92 -11.50 -33.17 12.81
C PHE A 92 -12.98 -33.60 12.87
N ALA A 93 -13.59 -33.95 11.73
CA ALA A 93 -14.96 -34.52 11.70
C ALA A 93 -15.08 -35.82 12.49
N GLY A 94 -14.09 -36.71 12.37
CA GLY A 94 -14.03 -37.96 13.11
C GLY A 94 -13.90 -37.76 14.63
N ALA A 95 -13.14 -36.76 15.06
CA ALA A 95 -13.00 -36.40 16.48
C ALA A 95 -14.29 -35.83 17.06
N LEU A 96 -14.99 -34.97 16.31
CA LEU A 96 -16.30 -34.43 16.74
C LEU A 96 -17.37 -35.50 16.81
N ALA A 97 -17.40 -36.44 15.87
CA ALA A 97 -18.34 -37.57 15.91
C ALA A 97 -18.12 -38.48 17.12
N LYS A 98 -16.87 -38.67 17.55
CA LYS A 98 -16.53 -39.43 18.77
C LYS A 98 -16.98 -38.75 20.07
N LEU A 99 -17.10 -37.43 20.07
CA LEU A 99 -17.62 -36.65 21.22
C LEU A 99 -19.15 -36.79 21.39
N GLY A 100 -19.86 -37.54 20.50
CA GLY A 100 -21.28 -37.76 20.60
C GLY A 100 -22.16 -36.59 20.14
N LEU A 101 -21.61 -35.67 19.37
CA LEU A 101 -22.41 -34.58 18.80
C LEU A 101 -23.37 -35.12 17.71
N PRO A 102 -24.58 -34.57 17.62
CA PRO A 102 -25.50 -34.94 16.58
C PRO A 102 -24.93 -34.62 15.18
N PRO A 103 -25.20 -35.44 14.18
CA PRO A 103 -24.58 -35.35 12.85
C PRO A 103 -24.77 -33.99 12.15
N PHE A 104 -25.86 -33.30 12.47
CA PHE A 104 -26.12 -31.95 11.99
C PHE A 104 -25.05 -30.93 12.44
N PHE A 105 -24.69 -30.94 13.73
CA PHE A 105 -23.66 -30.04 14.24
C PHE A 105 -22.26 -30.39 13.71
N VAL A 106 -21.96 -31.66 13.53
CA VAL A 106 -20.70 -32.11 12.94
C VAL A 106 -20.58 -31.59 11.51
N SER A 107 -21.62 -31.71 10.70
CA SER A 107 -21.64 -31.22 9.31
C SER A 107 -21.49 -29.68 9.26
N VAL A 108 -22.22 -28.94 10.09
CA VAL A 108 -22.11 -27.47 10.14
C VAL A 108 -20.68 -27.02 10.54
N LEU A 109 -20.07 -27.70 11.50
CA LEU A 109 -18.73 -27.33 11.99
C LEU A 109 -17.64 -27.71 10.98
N THR A 110 -17.75 -28.84 10.31
CA THR A 110 -16.72 -29.34 9.39
C THR A 110 -16.89 -28.79 7.97
N ASP A 111 -18.08 -28.90 7.40
CA ASP A 111 -18.33 -28.46 6.03
C ASP A 111 -18.62 -26.95 5.95
N GLY A 112 -19.26 -26.40 6.97
CA GLY A 112 -19.52 -24.97 7.06
C GLY A 112 -18.29 -24.20 7.55
N LEU A 113 -17.97 -24.32 8.83
CA LEU A 113 -16.98 -23.47 9.47
C LEU A 113 -15.55 -23.82 9.06
N TRP A 114 -15.14 -25.09 9.19
CA TRP A 114 -13.75 -25.50 8.92
C TRP A 114 -13.38 -25.32 7.45
N ARG A 115 -14.25 -25.77 6.54
CA ARG A 115 -13.99 -25.67 5.11
C ARG A 115 -13.88 -24.23 4.64
N VAL A 116 -14.76 -23.35 5.10
CA VAL A 116 -14.71 -21.93 4.76
C VAL A 116 -13.45 -21.29 5.34
N LEU A 117 -13.14 -21.56 6.62
CA LEU A 117 -11.95 -21.03 7.27
C LEU A 117 -10.67 -21.51 6.56
N ALA A 118 -10.56 -22.81 6.28
CA ALA A 118 -9.42 -23.39 5.57
C ALA A 118 -9.24 -22.78 4.17
N THR A 119 -10.34 -22.58 3.44
CA THR A 119 -10.29 -21.98 2.10
C THR A 119 -9.86 -20.50 2.16
N VAL A 120 -10.45 -19.73 3.07
CA VAL A 120 -10.09 -18.30 3.22
C VAL A 120 -8.63 -18.15 3.62
N VAL A 121 -8.15 -18.92 4.60
CA VAL A 121 -6.76 -18.86 5.05
C VAL A 121 -5.81 -19.28 3.93
N SER A 122 -6.09 -20.38 3.21
CA SER A 122 -5.21 -20.87 2.15
C SER A 122 -5.12 -19.93 0.94
N VAL A 123 -6.19 -19.20 0.63
CA VAL A 123 -6.21 -18.26 -0.50
C VAL A 123 -5.66 -16.89 -0.13
N MET A 124 -5.92 -16.41 1.10
CA MET A 124 -5.56 -15.05 1.51
C MET A 124 -4.15 -14.95 2.10
N LEU A 125 -3.71 -15.96 2.86
CA LEU A 125 -2.45 -15.88 3.62
C LEU A 125 -1.21 -15.83 2.72
N PRO A 126 -1.04 -16.70 1.68
CA PRO A 126 0.16 -16.69 0.86
C PRO A 126 0.36 -15.41 0.03
N PRO A 127 -0.65 -14.87 -0.66
CA PRO A 127 -0.50 -13.59 -1.35
C PRO A 127 -0.14 -12.44 -0.41
N MET A 128 -0.74 -12.39 0.78
CA MET A 128 -0.44 -11.38 1.77
C MET A 128 0.99 -11.50 2.30
N ALA A 129 1.45 -12.72 2.58
CA ALA A 129 2.80 -12.98 3.06
C ALA A 129 3.89 -12.59 2.06
N ILE A 130 3.60 -12.60 0.77
CA ILE A 130 4.52 -12.18 -0.29
C ILE A 130 4.39 -10.68 -0.57
N PHE A 131 3.15 -10.18 -0.65
CA PHE A 131 2.88 -8.80 -0.99
C PHE A 131 3.39 -7.81 0.06
N PHE A 132 3.15 -8.06 1.36
CA PHE A 132 3.56 -7.13 2.40
C PHE A 132 5.08 -6.87 2.46
N PRO A 133 5.95 -7.90 2.52
CA PRO A 133 7.39 -7.66 2.51
C PRO A 133 7.86 -6.97 1.23
N LEU A 134 7.29 -7.33 0.07
CA LEU A 134 7.65 -6.73 -1.20
C LEU A 134 7.23 -5.25 -1.25
N PHE A 135 6.04 -4.94 -0.74
CA PHE A 135 5.53 -3.58 -0.64
C PHE A 135 6.36 -2.72 0.33
N THR A 136 6.67 -3.25 1.52
CA THR A 136 7.54 -2.57 2.50
C THR A 136 8.93 -2.31 1.92
N LEU A 137 9.49 -3.27 1.16
CA LEU A 137 10.77 -3.09 0.48
C LEU A 137 10.72 -1.94 -0.53
N LEU A 138 9.62 -1.81 -1.29
CA LEU A 138 9.41 -0.69 -2.22
C LEU A 138 9.25 0.63 -1.48
N GLU A 139 8.57 0.63 -0.36
CA GLU A 139 8.39 1.79 0.50
C GLU A 139 9.73 2.26 1.07
N ASP A 140 10.50 1.34 1.65
CA ASP A 140 11.84 1.62 2.20
C ASP A 140 12.84 2.08 1.13
N ALA A 141 12.70 1.58 -0.09
CA ALA A 141 13.48 2.04 -1.24
C ALA A 141 13.11 3.47 -1.69
N GLY A 142 12.10 4.10 -1.07
CA GLY A 142 11.63 5.43 -1.43
C GLY A 142 10.90 5.49 -2.77
N TYR A 143 10.43 4.35 -3.26
CA TYR A 143 9.73 4.27 -4.54
C TYR A 143 8.33 4.91 -4.49
N LEU A 144 7.59 4.71 -3.40
CA LEU A 144 6.25 5.26 -3.24
C LEU A 144 6.19 6.79 -3.30
N PRO A 145 7.06 7.54 -2.59
CA PRO A 145 7.09 9.00 -2.70
C PRO A 145 7.39 9.48 -4.12
N ARG A 146 8.28 8.78 -4.84
CA ARG A 146 8.63 9.11 -6.24
C ARG A 146 7.44 8.93 -7.18
N VAL A 147 6.69 7.85 -7.01
CA VAL A 147 5.43 7.59 -7.74
C VAL A 147 4.40 8.68 -7.46
N ALA A 148 4.19 9.01 -6.19
CA ALA A 148 3.26 10.06 -5.78
C ALA A 148 3.63 11.41 -6.42
N PHE A 149 4.90 11.78 -6.41
CA PHE A 149 5.39 13.03 -7.02
C PHE A 149 5.21 13.05 -8.55
N GLN A 150 5.45 11.92 -9.21
CA GLN A 150 5.32 11.83 -10.67
C GLN A 150 3.86 11.88 -11.13
N LEU A 151 2.95 11.29 -10.36
CA LEU A 151 1.52 11.32 -10.63
C LEU A 151 0.86 12.63 -10.19
N ASP A 152 1.48 13.39 -9.28
CA ASP A 152 0.93 14.62 -8.73
C ASP A 152 0.54 15.62 -9.83
N HIS A 153 1.40 15.84 -10.83
CA HIS A 153 1.08 16.71 -11.95
C HIS A 153 -0.14 16.25 -12.76
N ALA A 154 -0.32 14.94 -12.94
CA ALA A 154 -1.47 14.41 -13.66
C ALA A 154 -2.76 14.54 -12.82
N PHE A 155 -2.65 14.33 -11.51
CA PHE A 155 -3.77 14.47 -10.59
C PHE A 155 -4.14 15.93 -10.33
N GLN A 156 -3.19 16.86 -10.31
CA GLN A 156 -3.45 18.30 -10.26
C GLN A 156 -4.27 18.78 -11.46
N CYS A 157 -4.03 18.25 -12.66
CA CYS A 157 -4.87 18.53 -13.83
C CYS A 157 -6.32 18.07 -13.63
N ALA A 158 -6.55 17.04 -12.82
CA ALA A 158 -7.86 16.54 -12.42
C ALA A 158 -8.40 17.20 -11.14
N ARG A 159 -7.71 18.21 -10.59
CA ARG A 159 -7.99 18.86 -9.30
C ARG A 159 -7.97 17.89 -8.12
N ALA A 160 -7.08 16.93 -8.16
CA ALA A 160 -6.83 15.94 -7.12
C ALA A 160 -5.38 16.09 -6.62
N SER A 161 -5.10 15.65 -5.40
CA SER A 161 -3.75 15.72 -4.82
C SER A 161 -2.94 14.45 -5.11
N GLY A 162 -1.61 14.57 -5.12
CA GLY A 162 -0.71 13.41 -5.27
C GLY A 162 -0.88 12.37 -4.16
N LYS A 163 -1.35 12.77 -2.98
CA LYS A 163 -1.70 11.86 -1.89
C LYS A 163 -2.83 10.87 -2.28
N GLN A 164 -3.78 11.31 -3.12
CA GLN A 164 -4.84 10.44 -3.64
C GLN A 164 -4.30 9.36 -4.58
N SER A 165 -3.29 9.70 -5.41
CA SER A 165 -2.70 8.72 -6.31
C SER A 165 -2.07 7.56 -5.55
N LEU A 166 -1.41 7.86 -4.43
CA LEU A 166 -0.79 6.86 -3.57
C LEU A 166 -1.84 5.92 -2.95
N THR A 167 -2.91 6.49 -2.39
CA THR A 167 -4.00 5.69 -1.80
C THR A 167 -4.73 4.83 -2.82
N MET A 168 -4.94 5.36 -4.03
CA MET A 168 -5.51 4.58 -5.14
C MET A 168 -4.59 3.44 -5.57
N CYS A 169 -3.28 3.68 -5.71
CA CYS A 169 -2.31 2.62 -6.04
C CYS A 169 -2.27 1.52 -4.98
N MET A 170 -2.33 1.88 -3.69
CA MET A 170 -2.45 0.91 -2.60
C MET A 170 -3.75 0.11 -2.68
N GLY A 171 -4.86 0.77 -3.03
CA GLY A 171 -6.18 0.15 -3.17
C GLY A 171 -6.25 -0.92 -4.27
N PHE A 172 -5.47 -0.80 -5.34
CA PHE A 172 -5.36 -1.87 -6.35
C PHE A 172 -4.73 -3.15 -5.81
N GLY A 173 -3.81 -3.04 -4.86
CA GLY A 173 -3.19 -4.21 -4.22
C GLY A 173 -4.00 -4.75 -3.04
N CYS A 174 -4.46 -3.87 -2.18
CA CYS A 174 -5.20 -4.21 -0.97
C CYS A 174 -6.22 -3.12 -0.62
N ASN A 175 -7.50 -3.41 -0.75
CA ASN A 175 -8.58 -2.48 -0.40
C ASN A 175 -8.48 -1.96 1.04
N ALA A 176 -8.09 -2.82 1.98
CA ALA A 176 -7.95 -2.42 3.38
C ALA A 176 -6.86 -1.38 3.57
N CYS A 177 -5.72 -1.52 2.88
CA CYS A 177 -4.64 -0.54 2.88
C CYS A 177 -5.06 0.76 2.19
N GLY A 178 -5.79 0.68 1.06
CA GLY A 178 -6.34 1.85 0.37
C GLY A 178 -7.27 2.65 1.25
N VAL A 179 -8.26 2.01 1.86
CA VAL A 179 -9.22 2.68 2.77
C VAL A 179 -8.52 3.27 4.01
N SER A 180 -7.55 2.54 4.58
CA SER A 180 -6.77 3.06 5.72
C SER A 180 -5.87 4.23 5.29
N GLY A 181 -5.30 4.17 4.08
CA GLY A 181 -4.48 5.20 3.48
C GLY A 181 -5.25 6.51 3.21
N CYS A 182 -6.56 6.44 2.97
CA CYS A 182 -7.37 7.64 2.79
C CYS A 182 -7.37 8.60 4.00
N ARG A 183 -6.92 8.13 5.16
CA ARG A 183 -6.74 8.99 6.35
C ARG A 183 -5.63 10.03 6.19
N ILE A 184 -4.68 9.79 5.27
CA ILE A 184 -3.56 10.70 4.98
C ILE A 184 -4.03 11.92 4.19
N ILE A 185 -5.22 11.84 3.58
CA ILE A 185 -5.79 12.92 2.79
C ILE A 185 -6.46 13.94 3.74
N ASP A 186 -6.00 15.18 3.68
CA ASP A 186 -6.42 16.24 4.59
C ASP A 186 -7.84 16.74 4.25
N SER A 187 -8.17 16.82 2.97
CA SER A 187 -9.45 17.32 2.49
C SER A 187 -10.56 16.25 2.61
N PRO A 188 -11.68 16.53 3.30
CA PRO A 188 -12.81 15.60 3.41
C PRO A 188 -13.47 15.29 2.06
N ARG A 189 -13.43 16.21 1.09
CA ARG A 189 -13.92 15.99 -0.28
C ARG A 189 -13.06 14.99 -1.03
N GLU A 190 -11.75 15.16 -0.97
CA GLU A 190 -10.80 14.29 -1.64
C GLU A 190 -10.79 12.89 -1.03
N ARG A 191 -10.96 12.79 0.29
CA ARG A 191 -11.10 11.52 1.01
C ARG A 191 -12.32 10.72 0.59
N LEU A 192 -13.38 11.40 0.16
CA LEU A 192 -14.63 10.75 -0.27
C LEU A 192 -14.54 10.26 -1.72
N ILE A 193 -13.64 10.83 -2.52
CA ILE A 193 -13.42 10.49 -3.93
C ILE A 193 -12.37 9.37 -4.06
N ALA A 194 -11.39 9.33 -3.15
CA ALA A 194 -10.35 8.30 -3.12
C ALA A 194 -10.88 6.97 -2.61
#